data_03137385dbe735e7c39d5cc4fc96bdef
#
_entry.id   03137385dbe735e7c39d5cc4fc96bdef
#
_cell.length_a   1.000
_cell.length_b   1.000
_cell.length_c   1.000
_cell.angle_alpha   90.00
_cell.angle_beta   90.00
_cell.angle_gamma   90.00
#
_symmetry.space_group_name_H-M   'P 1'
#
loop_
_entity.id
_entity.type
_entity.pdbx_description
1 polymer ?
#
loop_
_entity_poly.entity_id
_entity_poly.type
_entity_poly.pdbx_seq_one_letter_code
_entity_poly.pdbx_strand_id
1 'polypeptide(L)'
;MPLLEVSDLQKIYTSRFGANQVQALSSVSFQVERGEYVAIMGESGSGKTTLLNILAALDQPTRGEVQLNGKNLRSIKEKELAAFRRDNLGFVFQDFNLLDTFSVQDNILLPLVLAGKAYNEMNARLQPIARKLAISDIQAKYPYEISGGQKQRTAIARALITKPQLILADEPTGALDSRATAELLRLFREINDEGQTILMVTHSITAASHAKRVLFIKDGAVYHQLYRASMSTAAMYQKISDTLTLIATGGARK
;
A
#
# COMPACT_ATOMS: atom_id res chain seq x y z
N MET A 1 -16.89 -6.52 10.93
CA MET A 1 -16.99 -5.27 10.11
C MET A 1 -15.67 -5.09 9.38
N PRO A 2 -15.69 -4.89 8.08
CA PRO A 2 -14.46 -4.67 7.32
C PRO A 2 -13.68 -3.47 7.88
N LEU A 3 -12.36 -3.49 7.71
CA LEU A 3 -11.51 -2.35 8.07
C LEU A 3 -11.63 -1.24 7.03
N LEU A 4 -11.58 -1.62 5.74
CA LEU A 4 -11.73 -0.72 4.61
C LEU A 4 -12.94 -1.15 3.78
N GLU A 5 -13.80 -0.21 3.44
CA GLU A 5 -14.94 -0.41 2.55
C GLU A 5 -14.90 0.63 1.43
N VAL A 6 -14.97 0.17 0.21
CA VAL A 6 -14.99 0.98 -1.02
C VAL A 6 -16.27 0.66 -1.77
N SER A 7 -17.11 1.68 -2.01
CA SER A 7 -18.43 1.52 -2.61
C SER A 7 -18.60 2.44 -3.80
N ASP A 8 -18.82 1.84 -4.99
CA ASP A 8 -19.10 2.51 -6.27
C ASP A 8 -18.16 3.67 -6.61
N LEU A 9 -16.88 3.47 -6.31
CA LEU A 9 -15.88 4.52 -6.44
C LEU A 9 -15.64 4.87 -7.90
N GLN A 10 -15.85 6.13 -8.24
CA GLN A 10 -15.62 6.70 -9.58
C GLN A 10 -14.67 7.87 -9.49
N LYS A 11 -13.77 8.00 -10.47
CA LYS A 11 -12.89 9.15 -10.61
C LYS A 11 -12.80 9.57 -12.06
N ILE A 12 -13.16 10.82 -12.32
CA ILE A 12 -13.04 11.49 -13.60
C ILE A 12 -12.14 12.70 -13.41
N TYR A 13 -11.06 12.76 -14.18
CA TYR A 13 -10.22 13.94 -14.28
C TYR A 13 -10.69 14.80 -15.46
N THR A 14 -10.88 16.09 -15.22
CA THR A 14 -11.24 17.06 -16.26
C THR A 14 -10.06 18.00 -16.49
N SER A 15 -9.69 18.20 -17.74
CA SER A 15 -8.64 19.18 -18.09
C SER A 15 -9.06 20.60 -17.72
N ARG A 16 -8.09 21.49 -17.44
CA ARG A 16 -8.33 22.89 -17.06
C ARG A 16 -9.26 23.65 -18.02
N PHE A 17 -9.33 23.25 -19.28
CA PHE A 17 -10.16 23.87 -20.31
C PHE A 17 -11.45 23.10 -20.62
N GLY A 18 -11.80 22.09 -19.82
CA GLY A 18 -13.07 21.36 -19.95
C GLY A 18 -13.23 20.44 -21.18
N ALA A 19 -12.25 20.46 -22.11
CA ALA A 19 -12.39 19.79 -23.40
C ALA A 19 -12.18 18.26 -23.34
N ASN A 20 -11.38 17.76 -22.38
CA ASN A 20 -11.07 16.34 -22.26
C ASN A 20 -11.37 15.84 -20.85
N GLN A 21 -12.17 14.78 -20.79
CA GLN A 21 -12.41 14.03 -19.56
C GLN A 21 -11.76 12.65 -19.66
N VAL A 22 -11.03 12.25 -18.62
CA VAL A 22 -10.42 10.93 -18.49
C VAL A 22 -11.04 10.24 -17.28
N GLN A 23 -11.78 9.17 -17.53
CA GLN A 23 -12.32 8.33 -16.48
C GLN A 23 -11.25 7.35 -16.02
N ALA A 24 -10.66 7.63 -14.86
CA ALA A 24 -9.62 6.78 -14.27
C ALA A 24 -10.21 5.60 -13.47
N LEU A 25 -11.37 5.80 -12.83
CA LEU A 25 -12.13 4.75 -12.16
C LEU A 25 -13.59 4.83 -12.61
N SER A 26 -14.16 3.69 -13.01
CA SER A 26 -15.53 3.62 -13.53
C SER A 26 -16.55 3.17 -12.49
N SER A 27 -16.22 2.14 -11.71
CA SER A 27 -16.98 1.66 -10.54
C SER A 27 -16.12 0.63 -9.81
N VAL A 28 -15.49 1.04 -8.73
CA VAL A 28 -14.68 0.15 -7.90
C VAL A 28 -15.39 -0.09 -6.59
N SER A 29 -15.71 -1.36 -6.29
CA SER A 29 -16.30 -1.78 -5.03
C SER A 29 -15.58 -3.01 -4.49
N PHE A 30 -15.09 -2.92 -3.25
CA PHE A 30 -14.51 -4.04 -2.50
C PHE A 30 -14.40 -3.69 -1.03
N GLN A 31 -14.16 -4.70 -0.21
CA GLN A 31 -13.91 -4.56 1.22
C GLN A 31 -12.59 -5.22 1.58
N VAL A 32 -11.94 -4.77 2.66
CA VAL A 32 -10.74 -5.41 3.23
C VAL A 32 -10.98 -5.67 4.71
N GLU A 33 -10.81 -6.91 5.12
CA GLU A 33 -10.94 -7.30 6.51
C GLU A 33 -9.70 -6.96 7.34
N ARG A 34 -9.85 -6.85 8.65
CA ARG A 34 -8.70 -6.63 9.55
C ARG A 34 -7.74 -7.81 9.47
N GLY A 35 -6.43 -7.51 9.36
CA GLY A 35 -5.39 -8.53 9.21
C GLY A 35 -5.39 -9.22 7.84
N GLU A 36 -6.12 -8.68 6.86
CA GLU A 36 -6.05 -9.16 5.49
C GLU A 36 -4.85 -8.55 4.75
N TYR A 37 -4.21 -9.34 3.90
CA TYR A 37 -3.20 -8.88 2.94
C TYR A 37 -3.78 -9.00 1.54
N VAL A 38 -4.10 -7.86 0.94
CA VAL A 38 -4.71 -7.76 -0.40
C VAL A 38 -3.70 -7.16 -1.36
N ALA A 39 -3.54 -7.79 -2.53
CA ALA A 39 -2.84 -7.21 -3.66
C ALA A 39 -3.83 -6.71 -4.71
N ILE A 40 -3.57 -5.54 -5.30
CA ILE A 40 -4.31 -4.98 -6.42
C ILE A 40 -3.41 -5.02 -7.64
N MET A 41 -3.85 -5.74 -8.67
CA MET A 41 -3.15 -5.89 -9.95
C MET A 41 -3.97 -5.32 -11.10
N GLY A 42 -3.31 -4.99 -12.19
CA GLY A 42 -3.93 -4.51 -13.42
C GLY A 42 -2.89 -3.90 -14.36
N GLU A 43 -3.27 -3.68 -15.62
CA GLU A 43 -2.39 -3.06 -16.62
C GLU A 43 -2.03 -1.62 -16.25
N SER A 44 -1.00 -1.07 -16.92
CA SER A 44 -0.69 0.35 -16.80
C SER A 44 -1.91 1.17 -17.24
N GLY A 45 -2.22 2.23 -16.49
CA GLY A 45 -3.40 3.07 -16.77
C GLY A 45 -4.75 2.51 -16.29
N SER A 46 -4.81 1.33 -15.67
CA SER A 46 -6.08 0.76 -15.18
C SER A 46 -6.69 1.47 -13.96
N GLY A 47 -6.05 2.53 -13.43
CA GLY A 47 -6.56 3.33 -12.31
C GLY A 47 -5.99 2.96 -10.93
N LYS A 48 -5.00 2.06 -10.83
CA LYS A 48 -4.44 1.61 -9.54
C LYS A 48 -3.88 2.75 -8.68
N THR A 49 -3.05 3.60 -9.26
CA THR A 49 -2.47 4.76 -8.55
C THR A 49 -3.54 5.77 -8.14
N THR A 50 -4.55 5.99 -9.00
CA THR A 50 -5.71 6.83 -8.67
C THR A 50 -6.47 6.25 -7.48
N LEU A 51 -6.74 4.94 -7.49
CA LEU A 51 -7.39 4.26 -6.38
C LEU A 51 -6.56 4.41 -5.10
N LEU A 52 -5.25 4.14 -5.16
CA LEU A 52 -4.36 4.27 -4.01
C LEU A 52 -4.37 5.69 -3.44
N ASN A 53 -4.31 6.72 -4.28
CA ASN A 53 -4.36 8.12 -3.85
C ASN A 53 -5.68 8.46 -3.14
N ILE A 54 -6.81 7.92 -3.59
CA ILE A 54 -8.10 8.13 -2.93
C ILE A 54 -8.14 7.41 -1.58
N LEU A 55 -7.66 6.15 -1.52
CA LEU A 55 -7.56 5.39 -0.26
C LEU A 55 -6.61 6.06 0.74
N ALA A 56 -5.61 6.74 0.22
CA ALA A 56 -4.64 7.54 0.97
C ALA A 56 -5.20 8.88 1.47
N ALA A 57 -6.43 9.25 1.10
CA ALA A 57 -6.98 10.59 1.31
C ALA A 57 -6.07 11.71 0.77
N LEU A 58 -5.37 11.44 -0.35
CA LEU A 58 -4.57 12.40 -1.13
C LEU A 58 -5.39 12.98 -2.29
N ASP A 59 -6.42 12.26 -2.75
CA ASP A 59 -7.36 12.70 -3.77
C ASP A 59 -8.78 12.35 -3.34
N GLN A 60 -9.76 12.99 -3.96
CA GLN A 60 -11.18 12.76 -3.67
C GLN A 60 -11.86 12.06 -4.86
N PRO A 61 -12.77 11.10 -4.61
CA PRO A 61 -13.55 10.49 -5.68
C PRO A 61 -14.56 11.48 -6.26
N THR A 62 -14.88 11.32 -7.55
CA THR A 62 -15.97 12.06 -8.19
C THR A 62 -17.33 11.57 -7.66
N ARG A 63 -17.49 10.24 -7.53
CA ARG A 63 -18.67 9.59 -6.92
C ARG A 63 -18.22 8.39 -6.09
N GLY A 64 -19.18 7.85 -5.32
CA GLY A 64 -18.92 6.76 -4.40
C GLY A 64 -18.24 7.22 -3.11
N GLU A 65 -17.89 6.27 -2.27
CA GLU A 65 -17.31 6.54 -0.95
C GLU A 65 -16.27 5.51 -0.53
N VAL A 66 -15.42 5.96 0.38
CA VAL A 66 -14.44 5.11 1.06
C VAL A 66 -14.60 5.29 2.56
N GLN A 67 -14.73 4.18 3.26
CA GLN A 67 -14.77 4.15 4.72
C GLN A 67 -13.58 3.39 5.26
N LEU A 68 -12.84 3.97 6.20
CA LEU A 68 -11.82 3.31 6.99
C LEU A 68 -12.28 3.19 8.44
N ASN A 69 -12.42 1.97 8.92
CA ASN A 69 -12.92 1.68 10.25
C ASN A 69 -14.26 2.38 10.56
N GLY A 70 -15.20 2.36 9.59
CA GLY A 70 -16.51 3.01 9.67
C GLY A 70 -16.50 4.53 9.50
N LYS A 71 -15.32 5.17 9.35
CA LYS A 71 -15.22 6.61 9.13
C LYS A 71 -15.12 6.90 7.63
N ASN A 72 -16.10 7.63 7.08
CA ASN A 72 -16.07 8.06 5.67
C ASN A 72 -14.97 9.11 5.46
N LEU A 73 -14.06 8.87 4.51
CA LEU A 73 -12.94 9.77 4.23
C LEU A 73 -13.38 11.15 3.75
N ARG A 74 -14.52 11.25 3.05
CA ARG A 74 -15.08 12.54 2.59
C ARG A 74 -15.56 13.43 3.74
N SER A 75 -15.87 12.85 4.91
CA SER A 75 -16.33 13.61 6.08
C SER A 75 -15.18 14.28 6.86
N ILE A 76 -13.93 13.96 6.52
CA ILE A 76 -12.75 14.49 7.20
C ILE A 76 -12.47 15.89 6.67
N LYS A 77 -12.39 16.86 7.56
CA LYS A 77 -12.05 18.24 7.20
C LYS A 77 -10.61 18.33 6.70
N GLU A 78 -10.35 19.20 5.74
CA GLU A 78 -9.03 19.35 5.11
C GLU A 78 -7.90 19.52 6.13
N LYS A 79 -8.09 20.36 7.15
CA LYS A 79 -7.14 20.58 8.24
C LYS A 79 -6.82 19.34 9.10
N GLU A 80 -7.70 18.32 9.05
CA GLU A 80 -7.57 17.07 9.82
C GLU A 80 -6.97 15.94 8.98
N LEU A 81 -6.95 16.08 7.64
CA LEU A 81 -6.48 15.02 6.73
C LEU A 81 -5.03 14.60 6.99
N ALA A 82 -4.13 15.55 7.28
CA ALA A 82 -2.72 15.24 7.57
C ALA A 82 -2.58 14.41 8.84
N ALA A 83 -3.29 14.76 9.91
CA ALA A 83 -3.32 13.99 11.14
C ALA A 83 -3.97 12.63 10.93
N PHE A 84 -5.08 12.57 10.20
CA PHE A 84 -5.75 11.31 9.87
C PHE A 84 -4.80 10.35 9.14
N ARG A 85 -4.10 10.80 8.08
CA ARG A 85 -3.12 9.98 7.35
C ARG A 85 -2.03 9.47 8.27
N ARG A 86 -1.40 10.37 9.04
CA ARG A 86 -0.33 10.03 9.97
C ARG A 86 -0.75 8.98 11.00
N ASP A 87 -1.97 9.09 11.54
CA ASP A 87 -2.41 8.29 12.67
C ASP A 87 -3.06 6.96 12.25
N ASN A 88 -3.54 6.84 11.00
CA ASN A 88 -4.30 5.68 10.55
C ASN A 88 -3.64 4.91 9.40
N LEU A 89 -2.76 5.55 8.62
CA LEU A 89 -2.18 4.98 7.41
C LEU A 89 -0.65 4.90 7.50
N GLY A 90 -0.10 3.77 7.03
CA GLY A 90 1.32 3.63 6.76
C GLY A 90 1.56 3.58 5.26
N PHE A 91 2.58 4.29 4.76
CA PHE A 91 2.90 4.33 3.34
C PHE A 91 4.24 3.70 3.05
N VAL A 92 4.28 2.83 2.03
CA VAL A 92 5.49 2.23 1.47
C VAL A 92 5.48 2.43 -0.03
N PHE A 93 6.42 3.23 -0.56
CA PHE A 93 6.51 3.60 -1.96
C PHE A 93 7.63 2.85 -2.68
N GLN A 94 7.57 2.80 -4.01
CA GLN A 94 8.59 2.23 -4.87
C GLN A 94 9.94 2.94 -4.69
N ASP A 95 9.96 4.27 -4.67
CA ASP A 95 11.16 5.10 -4.56
C ASP A 95 11.54 5.42 -3.11
N PHE A 96 11.05 4.61 -2.15
CA PHE A 96 11.29 4.72 -0.72
C PHE A 96 10.79 6.03 -0.08
N ASN A 97 10.86 7.14 -0.79
CA ASN A 97 10.51 8.50 -0.33
C ASN A 97 11.15 8.84 1.03
N LEU A 98 12.43 8.52 1.17
CA LEU A 98 13.24 8.94 2.32
C LEU A 98 13.78 10.34 2.09
N LEU A 99 13.93 11.11 3.17
CA LEU A 99 14.56 12.42 3.14
C LEU A 99 16.08 12.23 3.26
N ASP A 100 16.83 12.59 2.23
CA ASP A 100 18.28 12.38 2.16
C ASP A 100 19.07 13.18 3.18
N THR A 101 18.49 14.28 3.68
CA THR A 101 19.08 15.12 4.73
C THR A 101 18.86 14.59 6.15
N PHE A 102 18.09 13.52 6.30
CA PHE A 102 17.75 12.90 7.58
C PHE A 102 18.42 11.53 7.67
N SER A 103 18.87 11.19 8.89
CA SER A 103 19.34 9.84 9.17
C SER A 103 18.22 8.80 9.00
N VAL A 104 18.57 7.52 8.97
CA VAL A 104 17.60 6.40 9.01
C VAL A 104 16.65 6.54 10.19
N GLN A 105 17.20 6.81 11.38
CA GLN A 105 16.42 7.04 12.59
C GLN A 105 15.45 8.21 12.45
N ASP A 106 15.91 9.35 11.94
CA ASP A 106 15.09 10.55 11.80
C ASP A 106 13.97 10.36 10.79
N ASN A 107 14.26 9.68 9.67
CA ASN A 107 13.23 9.28 8.68
C ASN A 107 12.13 8.42 9.33
N ILE A 108 12.50 7.46 10.18
CA ILE A 108 11.53 6.58 10.84
C ILE A 108 10.72 7.36 11.89
N LEU A 109 11.36 8.23 12.66
CA LEU A 109 10.73 8.96 13.76
C LEU A 109 9.89 10.16 13.30
N LEU A 110 10.07 10.64 12.07
CA LEU A 110 9.42 11.84 11.55
C LEU A 110 7.91 11.89 11.81
N PRO A 111 7.11 10.83 11.57
CA PRO A 111 5.67 10.87 11.86
C PRO A 111 5.35 11.08 13.34
N LEU A 112 6.17 10.57 14.26
CA LEU A 112 5.99 10.75 15.70
C LEU A 112 6.42 12.14 16.15
N VAL A 113 7.47 12.71 15.55
CA VAL A 113 7.88 14.10 15.76
C VAL A 113 6.75 15.05 15.37
N LEU A 114 6.16 14.84 14.18
CA LEU A 114 4.99 15.62 13.72
C LEU A 114 3.74 15.42 14.58
N ALA A 115 3.67 14.31 15.32
CA ALA A 115 2.61 14.05 16.30
C ALA A 115 2.91 14.65 17.69
N GLY A 116 4.04 15.33 17.87
CA GLY A 116 4.46 15.91 19.15
C GLY A 116 4.79 14.89 20.24
N LYS A 117 5.22 13.66 19.86
CA LYS A 117 5.54 12.60 20.81
C LYS A 117 6.84 12.89 21.56
N ALA A 118 6.90 12.51 22.84
CA ALA A 118 8.12 12.65 23.64
C ALA A 118 9.21 11.68 23.14
N TYR A 119 10.48 12.10 23.24
CA TYR A 119 11.64 11.31 22.77
C TYR A 119 11.67 9.89 23.35
N ASN A 120 11.40 9.73 24.63
CA ASN A 120 11.39 8.41 25.28
C ASN A 120 10.34 7.47 24.67
N GLU A 121 9.14 7.98 24.33
CA GLU A 121 8.10 7.22 23.64
C GLU A 121 8.55 6.85 22.23
N MET A 122 9.13 7.80 21.49
CA MET A 122 9.63 7.58 20.14
C MET A 122 10.71 6.48 20.14
N ASN A 123 11.69 6.55 21.01
CA ASN A 123 12.77 5.57 21.11
C ASN A 123 12.25 4.17 21.53
N ALA A 124 11.31 4.12 22.48
CA ALA A 124 10.67 2.88 22.90
C ALA A 124 9.93 2.16 21.76
N ARG A 125 9.35 2.92 20.82
CA ARG A 125 8.70 2.37 19.60
C ARG A 125 9.73 1.97 18.53
N LEU A 126 10.81 2.74 18.37
CA LEU A 126 11.82 2.54 17.35
C LEU A 126 12.57 1.22 17.54
N GLN A 127 13.06 0.96 18.76
CA GLN A 127 13.99 -0.14 19.00
C GLN A 127 13.44 -1.53 18.65
N PRO A 128 12.18 -1.90 18.98
CA PRO A 128 11.62 -3.18 18.55
C PRO A 128 11.49 -3.29 17.02
N ILE A 129 11.07 -2.20 16.37
CA ILE A 129 10.89 -2.15 14.90
C ILE A 129 12.25 -2.26 14.21
N ALA A 130 13.26 -1.52 14.66
CA ALA A 130 14.60 -1.55 14.08
C ALA A 130 15.23 -2.95 14.16
N ARG A 131 15.06 -3.65 15.29
CA ARG A 131 15.51 -5.03 15.45
C ARG A 131 14.78 -5.99 14.51
N LYS A 132 13.45 -5.91 14.46
CA LYS A 132 12.62 -6.74 13.59
C LYS A 132 13.00 -6.59 12.11
N LEU A 133 13.27 -5.36 11.69
CA LEU A 133 13.59 -5.03 10.30
C LEU A 133 15.09 -5.15 9.98
N ALA A 134 15.93 -5.59 10.94
CA ALA A 134 17.39 -5.70 10.81
C ALA A 134 18.05 -4.41 10.29
N ILE A 135 17.70 -3.27 10.91
CA ILE A 135 18.23 -1.93 10.60
C ILE A 135 18.80 -1.22 11.85
N SER A 136 19.02 -1.97 12.95
CA SER A 136 19.51 -1.39 14.20
C SER A 136 20.91 -0.78 14.10
N ASP A 137 21.76 -1.37 13.25
CA ASP A 137 23.15 -0.98 13.03
C ASP A 137 23.34 0.19 12.06
N ILE A 138 22.29 0.57 11.35
CA ILE A 138 22.32 1.64 10.35
C ILE A 138 21.54 2.88 10.75
N GLN A 139 21.02 2.97 11.98
CA GLN A 139 20.15 4.08 12.41
C GLN A 139 20.77 5.46 12.26
N ALA A 140 22.10 5.58 12.45
CA ALA A 140 22.83 6.84 12.31
C ALA A 140 23.24 7.17 10.87
N LYS A 141 23.10 6.23 9.92
CA LYS A 141 23.45 6.43 8.52
C LYS A 141 22.38 7.25 7.78
N TYR A 142 22.79 7.83 6.66
CA TYR A 142 21.91 8.56 5.76
C TYR A 142 21.45 7.66 4.60
N PRO A 143 20.35 8.00 3.90
CA PRO A 143 19.82 7.19 2.79
C PRO A 143 20.85 6.88 1.69
N TYR A 144 21.75 7.79 1.38
CA TYR A 144 22.79 7.59 0.36
C TYR A 144 23.91 6.62 0.80
N GLU A 145 24.00 6.26 2.09
CA GLU A 145 25.00 5.33 2.64
C GLU A 145 24.49 3.90 2.77
N ILE A 146 23.25 3.62 2.40
CA ILE A 146 22.59 2.33 2.62
C ILE A 146 22.06 1.73 1.31
N SER A 147 21.93 0.40 1.26
CA SER A 147 21.43 -0.32 0.10
C SER A 147 19.93 -0.08 -0.15
N GLY A 148 19.46 -0.37 -1.37
CA GLY A 148 18.02 -0.28 -1.72
C GLY A 148 17.13 -1.10 -0.80
N GLY A 149 17.54 -2.32 -0.45
CA GLY A 149 16.81 -3.15 0.52
C GLY A 149 16.76 -2.54 1.92
N GLN A 150 17.85 -1.90 2.38
CA GLN A 150 17.87 -1.18 3.66
C GLN A 150 17.00 0.09 3.61
N LYS A 151 16.99 0.83 2.50
CA LYS A 151 16.07 1.95 2.28
C LYS A 151 14.62 1.51 2.40
N GLN A 152 14.27 0.39 1.77
CA GLN A 152 12.89 -0.11 1.81
C GLN A 152 12.48 -0.58 3.21
N ARG A 153 13.38 -1.25 3.95
CA ARG A 153 13.15 -1.61 5.36
C ARG A 153 12.97 -0.37 6.24
N THR A 154 13.72 0.70 5.97
CA THR A 154 13.55 2.01 6.63
C THR A 154 12.18 2.62 6.33
N ALA A 155 11.73 2.57 5.07
CA ALA A 155 10.40 3.05 4.68
C ALA A 155 9.28 2.24 5.36
N ILE A 156 9.43 0.92 5.48
CA ILE A 156 8.50 0.06 6.24
C ILE A 156 8.53 0.40 7.73
N ALA A 157 9.70 0.62 8.32
CA ALA A 157 9.82 1.05 9.72
C ALA A 157 9.07 2.36 9.97
N ARG A 158 9.23 3.35 9.07
CA ARG A 158 8.50 4.62 9.11
C ARG A 158 6.98 4.41 8.99
N ALA A 159 6.55 3.48 8.14
CA ALA A 159 5.13 3.16 8.00
C ALA A 159 4.54 2.51 9.25
N LEU A 160 5.30 1.67 9.95
CA LEU A 160 4.85 0.91 11.13
C LEU A 160 4.92 1.71 12.44
N ILE A 161 5.76 2.74 12.54
CA ILE A 161 6.09 3.42 13.80
C ILE A 161 4.88 4.07 14.47
N THR A 162 3.89 4.48 13.68
CA THR A 162 2.63 5.06 14.16
C THR A 162 1.61 4.01 14.58
N LYS A 163 1.86 2.72 14.33
CA LYS A 163 0.92 1.61 14.49
C LYS A 163 -0.35 1.84 13.65
N PRO A 164 -0.24 1.97 12.33
CA PRO A 164 -1.35 2.31 11.46
C PRO A 164 -2.40 1.19 11.41
N GLN A 165 -3.63 1.54 11.10
CA GLN A 165 -4.70 0.55 10.86
C GLN A 165 -4.50 -0.18 9.53
N LEU A 166 -3.97 0.52 8.51
CA LEU A 166 -3.78 0.02 7.15
C LEU A 166 -2.42 0.48 6.60
N ILE A 167 -1.65 -0.47 6.05
CA ILE A 167 -0.49 -0.16 5.23
C ILE A 167 -0.91 -0.13 3.76
N LEU A 168 -0.61 0.97 3.09
CA LEU A 168 -0.73 1.15 1.64
C LEU A 168 0.66 1.05 1.01
N ALA A 169 0.87 0.05 0.16
CA ALA A 169 2.15 -0.17 -0.51
C ALA A 169 1.98 0.01 -2.02
N ASP A 170 2.74 0.92 -2.63
CA ASP A 170 2.75 1.20 -4.07
C ASP A 170 4.03 0.65 -4.67
N GLU A 171 3.92 -0.44 -5.43
CA GLU A 171 5.03 -1.13 -6.11
C GLU A 171 6.27 -1.33 -5.22
N PRO A 172 6.14 -1.84 -3.98
CA PRO A 172 7.20 -1.77 -2.97
C PRO A 172 8.46 -2.58 -3.32
N THR A 173 8.42 -3.38 -4.38
CA THR A 173 9.54 -4.20 -4.87
C THR A 173 10.16 -3.67 -6.15
N GLY A 174 9.59 -2.60 -6.76
CA GLY A 174 9.95 -2.15 -8.10
C GLY A 174 11.40 -1.66 -8.26
N ALA A 175 12.01 -1.15 -7.18
CA ALA A 175 13.38 -0.65 -7.17
C ALA A 175 14.41 -1.66 -6.58
N LEU A 176 14.01 -2.93 -6.35
CA LEU A 176 14.83 -3.92 -5.66
C LEU A 176 15.31 -5.03 -6.60
N ASP A 177 16.49 -5.57 -6.31
CA ASP A 177 16.94 -6.81 -6.92
C ASP A 177 16.12 -8.03 -6.42
N SER A 178 16.32 -9.19 -7.06
CA SER A 178 15.53 -10.40 -6.78
C SER A 178 15.70 -10.89 -5.34
N ARG A 179 16.89 -10.76 -4.73
CA ARG A 179 17.16 -11.20 -3.37
C ARG A 179 16.46 -10.27 -2.36
N ALA A 180 16.64 -8.96 -2.50
CA ALA A 180 16.00 -7.97 -1.65
C ALA A 180 14.47 -8.04 -1.78
N THR A 181 13.95 -8.30 -3.00
CA THR A 181 12.53 -8.55 -3.24
C THR A 181 12.01 -9.73 -2.43
N ALA A 182 12.68 -10.89 -2.50
CA ALA A 182 12.26 -12.09 -1.76
C ALA A 182 12.25 -11.86 -0.23
N GLU A 183 13.30 -11.20 0.29
CA GLU A 183 13.40 -10.84 1.71
C GLU A 183 12.28 -9.87 2.13
N LEU A 184 11.98 -8.86 1.29
CA LEU A 184 10.92 -7.89 1.55
C LEU A 184 9.54 -8.55 1.58
N LEU A 185 9.23 -9.42 0.62
CA LEU A 185 7.93 -10.09 0.54
C LEU A 185 7.71 -11.06 1.71
N ARG A 186 8.78 -11.71 2.19
CA ARG A 186 8.74 -12.49 3.43
C ARG A 186 8.40 -11.58 4.62
N LEU A 187 9.05 -10.42 4.72
CA LEU A 187 8.82 -9.45 5.78
C LEU A 187 7.36 -8.93 5.77
N PHE A 188 6.79 -8.63 4.61
CA PHE A 188 5.37 -8.24 4.51
C PHE A 188 4.43 -9.33 5.03
N ARG A 189 4.74 -10.61 4.76
CA ARG A 189 3.96 -11.72 5.30
C ARG A 189 4.07 -11.80 6.83
N GLU A 190 5.28 -11.73 7.37
CA GLU A 190 5.52 -11.75 8.83
C GLU A 190 4.76 -10.61 9.53
N ILE A 191 4.79 -9.40 8.96
CA ILE A 191 4.04 -8.24 9.46
C ILE A 191 2.52 -8.49 9.39
N ASN A 192 2.04 -9.09 8.31
CA ASN A 192 0.62 -9.42 8.16
C ASN A 192 0.18 -10.55 9.10
N ASP A 193 1.01 -11.57 9.31
CA ASP A 193 0.73 -12.69 10.22
C ASP A 193 0.64 -12.21 11.69
N GLU A 194 1.28 -11.09 12.03
CA GLU A 194 1.10 -10.39 13.31
C GLU A 194 -0.17 -9.52 13.38
N GLY A 195 -1.03 -9.56 12.35
CA GLY A 195 -2.33 -8.90 12.33
C GLY A 195 -2.38 -7.55 11.61
N GLN A 196 -1.28 -7.08 11.02
CA GLN A 196 -1.27 -5.83 10.24
C GLN A 196 -2.04 -6.01 8.93
N THR A 197 -3.00 -5.13 8.67
CA THR A 197 -3.70 -5.08 7.38
C THR A 197 -2.83 -4.39 6.34
N ILE A 198 -2.73 -5.01 5.16
CA ILE A 198 -1.86 -4.53 4.06
C ILE A 198 -2.67 -4.52 2.76
N LEU A 199 -2.63 -3.40 2.05
CA LEU A 199 -3.11 -3.27 0.68
C LEU A 199 -1.93 -2.86 -0.19
N MET A 200 -1.54 -3.75 -1.10
CA MET A 200 -0.40 -3.57 -2.01
C MET A 200 -0.90 -3.39 -3.43
N VAL A 201 -0.48 -2.33 -4.09
CA VAL A 201 -0.62 -2.17 -5.54
C VAL A 201 0.65 -2.68 -6.20
N THR A 202 0.52 -3.58 -7.19
CA THR A 202 1.69 -4.10 -7.90
C THR A 202 1.32 -4.70 -9.26
N HIS A 203 2.26 -4.63 -10.21
CA HIS A 203 2.22 -5.39 -11.46
C HIS A 203 3.01 -6.70 -11.38
N SER A 204 3.76 -6.91 -10.29
CA SER A 204 4.56 -8.12 -10.08
C SER A 204 3.69 -9.30 -9.62
N ILE A 205 3.63 -10.36 -10.44
CA ILE A 205 2.94 -11.61 -10.09
C ILE A 205 3.59 -12.22 -8.83
N THR A 206 4.91 -12.15 -8.73
CA THR A 206 5.65 -12.64 -7.57
C THR A 206 5.20 -11.91 -6.30
N ALA A 207 5.13 -10.58 -6.33
CA ALA A 207 4.69 -9.80 -5.17
C ALA A 207 3.24 -10.13 -4.80
N ALA A 208 2.33 -10.14 -5.77
CA ALA A 208 0.92 -10.43 -5.56
C ALA A 208 0.66 -11.85 -5.04
N SER A 209 1.49 -12.85 -5.41
CA SER A 209 1.34 -14.23 -4.95
C SER A 209 1.56 -14.42 -3.44
N HIS A 210 2.16 -13.43 -2.77
CA HIS A 210 2.32 -13.43 -1.31
C HIS A 210 1.07 -12.94 -0.57
N ALA A 211 0.13 -12.27 -1.24
CA ALA A 211 -1.10 -11.78 -0.64
C ALA A 211 -2.09 -12.92 -0.34
N LYS A 212 -3.04 -12.68 0.57
CA LYS A 212 -4.15 -13.59 0.87
C LYS A 212 -5.25 -13.51 -0.19
N ARG A 213 -5.39 -12.34 -0.84
CA ARG A 213 -6.33 -12.10 -1.92
C ARG A 213 -5.71 -11.17 -2.97
N VAL A 214 -6.05 -11.39 -4.23
CA VAL A 214 -5.68 -10.53 -5.36
C VAL A 214 -6.92 -10.00 -6.03
N LEU A 215 -7.00 -8.68 -6.18
CA LEU A 215 -8.01 -7.97 -6.95
C LEU A 215 -7.39 -7.58 -8.30
N PHE A 216 -8.08 -7.89 -9.39
CA PHE A 216 -7.68 -7.46 -10.73
C PHE A 216 -8.52 -6.25 -11.14
N ILE A 217 -7.86 -5.13 -11.44
CA ILE A 217 -8.51 -3.93 -11.97
C ILE A 217 -8.28 -3.87 -13.48
N LYS A 218 -9.38 -3.72 -14.22
CA LYS A 218 -9.40 -3.49 -15.65
C LYS A 218 -10.41 -2.39 -15.96
N ASP A 219 -10.04 -1.45 -16.82
CA ASP A 219 -10.91 -0.34 -17.26
C ASP A 219 -11.57 0.42 -16.11
N GLY A 220 -10.81 0.65 -15.02
CA GLY A 220 -11.29 1.37 -13.85
C GLY A 220 -12.30 0.63 -12.97
N ALA A 221 -12.46 -0.68 -13.12
CA ALA A 221 -13.35 -1.51 -12.31
C ALA A 221 -12.65 -2.77 -11.76
N VAL A 222 -13.18 -3.35 -10.68
CA VAL A 222 -12.76 -4.67 -10.21
C VAL A 222 -13.32 -5.72 -11.17
N TYR A 223 -12.43 -6.32 -11.95
CA TYR A 223 -12.79 -7.31 -12.96
C TYR A 223 -12.90 -8.73 -12.39
N HIS A 224 -11.96 -9.11 -11.52
CA HIS A 224 -11.88 -10.45 -10.95
C HIS A 224 -11.20 -10.45 -9.59
N GLN A 225 -11.43 -11.50 -8.79
CA GLN A 225 -10.79 -11.69 -7.50
C GLN A 225 -10.31 -13.13 -7.34
N LEU A 226 -9.09 -13.30 -6.79
CA LEU A 226 -8.54 -14.60 -6.44
C LEU A 226 -8.24 -14.65 -4.94
N TYR A 227 -8.67 -15.70 -4.28
CA TYR A 227 -8.37 -15.99 -2.89
C TYR A 227 -7.30 -17.09 -2.81
N ARG A 228 -6.28 -16.87 -2.00
CA ARG A 228 -5.20 -17.83 -1.83
C ARG A 228 -5.63 -19.07 -1.04
N ALA A 229 -6.49 -18.90 -0.03
CA ALA A 229 -6.92 -19.99 0.87
C ALA A 229 -5.70 -20.81 1.38
N SER A 230 -5.69 -22.13 1.19
CA SER A 230 -4.59 -23.05 1.56
C SER A 230 -3.51 -23.22 0.48
N MET A 231 -3.59 -22.50 -0.63
CA MET A 231 -2.61 -22.63 -1.72
C MET A 231 -1.22 -22.14 -1.32
N SER A 232 -0.19 -22.82 -1.85
CA SER A 232 1.18 -22.34 -1.78
C SER A 232 1.36 -21.05 -2.59
N THR A 233 2.43 -20.29 -2.31
CA THR A 233 2.79 -19.10 -3.10
C THR A 233 3.01 -19.45 -4.59
N ALA A 234 3.61 -20.60 -4.88
CA ALA A 234 3.81 -21.07 -6.27
C ALA A 234 2.48 -21.37 -6.99
N ALA A 235 1.53 -22.03 -6.32
CA ALA A 235 0.21 -22.29 -6.89
C ALA A 235 -0.58 -20.99 -7.11
N MET A 236 -0.46 -20.03 -6.18
CA MET A 236 -1.08 -18.71 -6.34
C MET A 236 -0.44 -17.92 -7.50
N TYR A 237 0.89 -17.98 -7.64
CA TYR A 237 1.61 -17.38 -8.77
C TYR A 237 1.06 -17.89 -10.11
N GLN A 238 0.91 -19.23 -10.26
CA GLN A 238 0.40 -19.82 -11.49
C GLN A 238 -1.04 -19.36 -11.79
N LYS A 239 -1.92 -19.38 -10.78
CA LYS A 239 -3.30 -18.89 -10.96
C LYS A 239 -3.38 -17.41 -11.36
N ILE A 240 -2.53 -16.56 -10.79
CA ILE A 240 -2.45 -15.15 -11.16
C ILE A 240 -2.01 -15.03 -12.62
N SER A 241 -0.95 -15.77 -13.02
CA SER A 241 -0.44 -15.77 -14.40
C SER A 241 -1.52 -16.19 -15.41
N ASP A 242 -2.22 -17.29 -15.13
CA ASP A 242 -3.31 -17.78 -15.97
C ASP A 242 -4.45 -16.75 -16.08
N THR A 243 -4.82 -16.13 -14.95
CA THR A 243 -5.86 -15.09 -14.93
C THR A 243 -5.47 -13.87 -15.75
N LEU A 244 -4.22 -13.39 -15.63
CA LEU A 244 -3.75 -12.25 -16.42
C LEU A 244 -3.76 -12.58 -17.92
N THR A 245 -3.38 -13.80 -18.30
CA THR A 245 -3.46 -14.25 -19.70
C THR A 245 -4.90 -14.23 -20.22
N LEU A 246 -5.86 -14.72 -19.43
CA LEU A 246 -7.28 -14.66 -19.79
C LEU A 246 -7.81 -13.22 -19.89
N ILE A 247 -7.40 -12.34 -18.99
CA ILE A 247 -7.79 -10.92 -19.03
C ILE A 247 -7.25 -10.24 -20.29
N ALA A 248 -5.98 -10.51 -20.65
CA ALA A 248 -5.32 -9.93 -21.82
C ALA A 248 -5.89 -10.46 -23.14
N THR A 249 -6.25 -11.74 -23.22
CA THR A 249 -6.79 -12.36 -24.43
C THR A 249 -8.29 -12.12 -24.62
N GLY A 250 -8.94 -11.34 -23.76
CA GLY A 250 -10.36 -11.06 -23.86
C GLY A 250 -11.24 -12.28 -23.57
N GLY A 251 -10.75 -13.21 -22.75
CA GLY A 251 -11.46 -14.44 -22.38
C GLY A 251 -12.90 -14.16 -22.01
N ALA A 252 -13.81 -14.75 -22.77
CA ALA A 252 -15.23 -14.50 -22.74
C ALA A 252 -15.78 -14.59 -21.31
N ARG A 253 -16.54 -13.57 -20.94
CA ARG A 253 -17.52 -13.70 -19.85
C ARG A 253 -18.43 -14.89 -20.19
N LYS A 254 -18.29 -16.00 -19.47
CA LYS A 254 -19.36 -16.98 -19.31
C LYS A 254 -20.12 -16.69 -18.06
#